data_9914efd32f5f5ecff4f24d44fc854d6a
#
_entry.id   9914efd32f5f5ecff4f24d44fc854d6a
#
_cell.length_a   1.000
_cell.length_b   1.000
_cell.length_c   1.000
_cell.angle_alpha   90.00
_cell.angle_beta   90.00
_cell.angle_gamma   90.00
#
_symmetry.space_group_name_H-M   'P 1'
#
loop_
_entity.id
_entity.type
_entity.pdbx_description
1 polymer ?
#
loop_
_entity_poly.entity_id
_entity_poly.type
_entity_poly.pdbx_seq_one_letter_code
_entity_poly.pdbx_strand_id
1 'polypeptide(L)'
;QDNINRYCHTKQSNTFLDISYDDFDTLQIPKELLDTDFYLLKTPLPEKEFIKIDKKKPTYIYNFYNLDPLWDQEICANRILLLEPSHFNEYPISLNSMNFMLEFSKNNIDNIQLYVGEFNDFILDHAPSEVNYKEHPLNSHYSGIKVPRDFIFDVKGYYPSFFSYWKKCKKELIY
;
A
#
# COMPACT_ATOMS: atom_id res chain seq x y z
N GLN A 1 14.27 -25.49 -9.64
CA GLN A 1 13.24 -25.86 -10.63
C GLN A 1 11.98 -26.44 -9.99
N ASP A 2 12.08 -27.36 -9.05
CA ASP A 2 10.92 -28.03 -8.41
C ASP A 2 9.91 -27.06 -7.76
N ASN A 3 10.40 -26.01 -7.10
CA ASN A 3 9.54 -24.99 -6.51
C ASN A 3 8.76 -24.22 -7.58
N ILE A 4 9.42 -23.86 -8.71
CA ILE A 4 8.75 -23.19 -9.83
C ILE A 4 7.67 -24.10 -10.40
N ASN A 5 7.98 -25.36 -10.67
CA ASN A 5 7.03 -26.32 -11.20
C ASN A 5 5.82 -26.50 -10.26
N ARG A 6 6.08 -26.58 -8.95
CA ARG A 6 5.05 -26.78 -7.92
C ARG A 6 4.11 -25.59 -7.79
N TYR A 7 4.66 -24.36 -7.69
CA TYR A 7 3.88 -23.16 -7.37
C TYR A 7 3.32 -22.47 -8.61
N CYS A 8 3.98 -22.60 -9.76
CA CYS A 8 3.49 -22.05 -11.03
C CYS A 8 2.75 -23.07 -11.90
N HIS A 9 2.52 -24.29 -11.38
CA HIS A 9 1.86 -25.39 -12.11
C HIS A 9 2.50 -25.71 -13.47
N THR A 10 3.83 -25.54 -13.58
CA THR A 10 4.59 -25.87 -14.79
C THR A 10 5.18 -27.27 -14.72
N LYS A 11 5.69 -27.78 -15.85
CA LYS A 11 6.39 -29.06 -15.96
C LYS A 11 7.73 -28.87 -16.68
N GLN A 12 8.45 -27.83 -16.33
CA GLN A 12 9.75 -27.54 -16.93
C GLN A 12 10.83 -28.46 -16.36
N SER A 13 11.81 -28.82 -17.19
CA SER A 13 12.98 -29.59 -16.80
C SER A 13 14.21 -29.08 -17.56
N ASN A 14 15.39 -29.31 -17.02
CA ASN A 14 16.67 -28.94 -17.61
C ASN A 14 16.78 -27.45 -17.98
N THR A 15 16.15 -26.57 -17.19
CA THR A 15 16.33 -25.11 -17.34
C THR A 15 17.62 -24.68 -16.62
N PHE A 16 18.13 -23.48 -16.92
CA PHE A 16 19.30 -22.93 -16.23
C PHE A 16 19.13 -22.78 -14.71
N LEU A 17 17.87 -22.80 -14.22
CA LEU A 17 17.53 -22.78 -12.79
C LEU A 17 17.46 -24.18 -12.15
N ASP A 18 17.72 -25.23 -12.92
CA ASP A 18 17.68 -26.61 -12.41
C ASP A 18 19.04 -27.02 -11.80
N ILE A 19 19.42 -26.28 -10.79
CA ILE A 19 20.67 -26.46 -10.04
C ILE A 19 20.37 -26.47 -8.53
N SER A 20 21.32 -26.99 -7.76
CA SER A 20 21.22 -26.93 -6.28
C SER A 20 21.48 -25.52 -5.76
N TYR A 21 21.07 -25.24 -4.53
CA TYR A 21 21.36 -23.95 -3.90
C TYR A 21 22.87 -23.74 -3.68
N ASP A 22 23.62 -24.81 -3.49
CA ASP A 22 25.07 -24.76 -3.28
C ASP A 22 25.85 -24.38 -4.56
N ASP A 23 25.21 -24.55 -5.73
CA ASP A 23 25.81 -24.25 -7.04
C ASP A 23 25.39 -22.86 -7.58
N PHE A 24 24.66 -22.05 -6.80
CA PHE A 24 24.17 -20.75 -7.26
C PHE A 24 25.28 -19.79 -7.70
N ASP A 25 26.44 -19.85 -7.05
CA ASP A 25 27.61 -19.02 -7.41
C ASP A 25 28.19 -19.36 -8.80
N THR A 26 27.86 -20.54 -9.33
CA THR A 26 28.28 -21.00 -10.66
C THR A 26 27.20 -20.82 -11.73
N LEU A 27 26.08 -20.25 -11.38
CA LEU A 27 24.92 -20.07 -12.25
C LEU A 27 25.29 -19.21 -13.46
N GLN A 28 25.20 -19.79 -14.65
CA GLN A 28 25.32 -19.04 -15.90
C GLN A 28 23.96 -18.56 -16.36
N ILE A 29 23.77 -17.25 -16.31
CA ILE A 29 22.53 -16.61 -16.78
C ILE A 29 22.57 -16.60 -18.32
N PRO A 30 21.53 -17.10 -19.02
CA PRO A 30 21.41 -16.99 -20.46
C PRO A 30 21.55 -15.55 -20.96
N LYS A 31 22.22 -15.35 -22.09
CA LYS A 31 22.46 -13.99 -22.64
C LYS A 31 21.19 -13.22 -22.88
N GLU A 32 20.12 -13.90 -23.25
CA GLU A 32 18.78 -13.32 -23.49
C GLU A 32 18.16 -12.69 -22.22
N LEU A 33 18.60 -13.12 -21.04
CA LEU A 33 18.18 -12.56 -19.75
C LEU A 33 19.11 -11.47 -19.21
N LEU A 34 20.27 -11.27 -19.87
CA LEU A 34 21.21 -10.19 -19.55
C LEU A 34 20.86 -8.88 -20.27
N ASP A 35 20.09 -8.99 -21.35
CA ASP A 35 19.62 -7.84 -22.12
C ASP A 35 18.33 -7.32 -21.49
N THR A 36 18.49 -6.54 -20.41
CA THR A 36 17.36 -5.99 -19.66
C THR A 36 17.15 -4.54 -20.04
N ASP A 37 16.11 -4.30 -20.84
CA ASP A 37 15.53 -2.96 -20.92
C ASP A 37 14.89 -2.61 -19.58
N PHE A 38 15.30 -1.48 -19.01
CA PHE A 38 14.66 -0.97 -17.79
C PHE A 38 13.22 -0.54 -18.10
N TYR A 39 12.28 -1.38 -17.74
CA TYR A 39 10.86 -1.00 -17.79
C TYR A 39 10.53 -0.16 -16.57
N LEU A 40 10.42 1.15 -16.77
CA LEU A 40 9.92 2.05 -15.72
C LEU A 40 8.39 1.93 -15.64
N LEU A 41 7.95 1.27 -14.58
CA LEU A 41 6.54 1.29 -14.21
C LEU A 41 6.15 2.73 -13.84
N LYS A 42 5.05 3.21 -14.42
CA LYS A 42 4.47 4.50 -14.08
C LYS A 42 3.02 4.30 -13.66
N THR A 43 2.67 4.88 -12.53
CA THR A 43 1.27 4.91 -12.09
C THR A 43 0.55 6.03 -12.83
N PRO A 44 -0.54 5.72 -13.57
CA PRO A 44 -1.40 6.76 -14.14
C PRO A 44 -2.22 7.39 -13.01
N LEU A 45 -1.84 8.57 -12.57
CA LEU A 45 -2.61 9.33 -11.59
C LEU A 45 -3.81 10.00 -12.28
N PRO A 46 -4.97 10.10 -11.60
CA PRO A 46 -6.11 10.85 -12.10
C PRO A 46 -5.83 12.35 -12.15
N GLU A 47 -6.65 13.08 -12.88
CA GLU A 47 -6.58 14.54 -12.91
C GLU A 47 -6.91 15.13 -11.54
N LYS A 48 -6.32 16.31 -11.26
CA LYS A 48 -6.61 17.05 -10.04
C LYS A 48 -8.05 17.54 -10.04
N GLU A 49 -8.79 17.23 -8.99
CA GLU A 49 -10.15 17.71 -8.78
C GLU A 49 -10.16 18.91 -7.83
N PHE A 50 -11.18 19.76 -7.96
CA PHE A 50 -11.41 20.80 -6.97
C PHE A 50 -12.03 20.18 -5.72
N ILE A 51 -11.38 20.37 -4.58
CA ILE A 51 -11.89 19.92 -3.28
C ILE A 51 -12.29 21.08 -2.41
N LYS A 52 -13.24 20.84 -1.50
CA LYS A 52 -13.74 21.82 -0.54
C LYS A 52 -13.58 21.32 0.89
N ILE A 53 -12.83 22.05 1.69
CA ILE A 53 -12.60 21.75 3.10
C ILE A 53 -13.45 22.68 3.98
N ASP A 54 -14.31 22.10 4.81
CA ASP A 54 -14.99 22.80 5.87
C ASP A 54 -14.10 22.88 7.11
N LYS A 55 -13.58 24.06 7.40
CA LYS A 55 -12.66 24.29 8.55
C LYS A 55 -13.29 24.07 9.92
N LYS A 56 -14.60 23.86 10.00
CA LYS A 56 -15.29 23.55 11.26
C LYS A 56 -15.33 22.05 11.56
N LYS A 57 -14.86 21.23 10.62
CA LYS A 57 -14.87 19.77 10.71
C LYS A 57 -13.45 19.21 10.73
N PRO A 58 -13.21 18.11 11.44
CA PRO A 58 -11.96 17.38 11.31
C PRO A 58 -11.79 16.86 9.89
N THR A 59 -10.56 16.65 9.47
CA THR A 59 -10.21 16.11 8.16
C THR A 59 -9.55 14.75 8.32
N TYR A 60 -10.11 13.75 7.69
CA TYR A 60 -9.61 12.37 7.68
C TYR A 60 -8.90 12.10 6.36
N ILE A 61 -7.62 11.74 6.46
CA ILE A 61 -6.79 11.42 5.30
C ILE A 61 -6.79 9.92 5.07
N TYR A 62 -7.35 9.53 3.94
CA TYR A 62 -7.27 8.19 3.38
C TYR A 62 -6.15 8.14 2.35
N ASN A 63 -5.54 6.99 2.17
CA ASN A 63 -4.51 6.75 1.16
C ASN A 63 -4.59 5.30 0.67
N PHE A 64 -3.69 4.90 -0.22
CA PHE A 64 -3.66 3.56 -0.78
C PHE A 64 -3.63 2.43 0.27
N TYR A 65 -3.09 2.70 1.46
CA TYR A 65 -2.94 1.71 2.54
C TYR A 65 -4.07 1.74 3.57
N ASN A 66 -4.92 2.74 3.52
CA ASN A 66 -6.07 2.88 4.40
C ASN A 66 -7.29 3.36 3.63
N LEU A 67 -8.18 2.44 3.32
CA LEU A 67 -9.48 2.68 2.68
C LEU A 67 -10.61 2.07 3.52
N ASP A 68 -10.47 2.09 4.84
CA ASP A 68 -11.47 1.55 5.77
C ASP A 68 -12.73 2.42 5.78
N PRO A 69 -13.87 1.95 5.23
CA PRO A 69 -15.11 2.72 5.19
C PRO A 69 -15.76 2.90 6.56
N LEU A 70 -15.41 2.06 7.55
CA LEU A 70 -15.96 2.11 8.89
C LEU A 70 -15.18 3.06 9.81
N TRP A 71 -14.05 3.61 9.35
CA TRP A 71 -13.22 4.48 10.16
C TRP A 71 -13.94 5.78 10.50
N ASP A 72 -14.40 5.88 11.75
CA ASP A 72 -15.13 7.01 12.29
C ASP A 72 -16.25 7.49 11.34
N GLN A 73 -16.98 6.55 10.76
CA GLN A 73 -18.01 6.83 9.76
C GLN A 73 -19.12 7.74 10.31
N GLU A 74 -19.40 7.66 11.61
CA GLU A 74 -20.41 8.47 12.29
C GLU A 74 -20.01 9.95 12.47
N ILE A 75 -18.72 10.26 12.32
CA ILE A 75 -18.22 11.62 12.49
C ILE A 75 -18.45 12.43 11.22
N CYS A 76 -19.11 13.57 11.36
CA CYS A 76 -19.26 14.52 10.27
C CYS A 76 -17.90 15.20 9.98
N ALA A 77 -17.19 14.76 8.97
CA ALA A 77 -15.81 15.12 8.67
C ALA A 77 -15.58 15.46 7.18
N ASN A 78 -14.50 16.15 6.89
CA ASN A 78 -13.92 16.14 5.56
C ASN A 78 -13.20 14.79 5.35
N ARG A 79 -13.48 14.07 4.30
CA ARG A 79 -12.81 12.81 3.96
C ARG A 79 -12.05 12.98 2.65
N ILE A 80 -10.74 12.79 2.71
CA ILE A 80 -9.85 13.07 1.58
C ILE A 80 -9.07 11.80 1.23
N LEU A 81 -9.22 11.33 0.01
CA LEU A 81 -8.30 10.37 -0.59
C LEU A 81 -7.10 11.13 -1.14
N LEU A 82 -5.99 11.03 -0.46
CA LEU A 82 -4.74 11.67 -0.84
C LEU A 82 -3.90 10.75 -1.70
N LEU A 83 -3.56 11.20 -2.90
CA LEU A 83 -2.69 10.51 -3.84
C LEU A 83 -1.42 11.35 -4.06
N GLU A 84 -0.34 10.98 -3.41
CA GLU A 84 0.94 11.66 -3.50
C GLU A 84 1.74 11.19 -4.71
N PRO A 85 2.04 12.07 -5.69
CA PRO A 85 2.84 11.70 -6.87
C PRO A 85 4.21 11.12 -6.51
N SER A 86 4.88 11.66 -5.49
CA SER A 86 6.17 11.15 -5.01
C SER A 86 6.08 9.69 -4.58
N HIS A 87 5.01 9.34 -3.85
CA HIS A 87 4.76 7.97 -3.40
C HIS A 87 4.62 7.00 -4.59
N PHE A 88 3.80 7.35 -5.58
CA PHE A 88 3.54 6.48 -6.73
C PHE A 88 4.71 6.45 -7.75
N ASN A 89 5.63 7.39 -7.70
CA ASN A 89 6.90 7.33 -8.42
C ASN A 89 7.87 6.31 -7.79
N GLU A 90 7.87 6.20 -6.46
CA GLU A 90 8.72 5.25 -5.74
C GLU A 90 8.09 3.85 -5.67
N TYR A 91 6.77 3.80 -5.48
CA TYR A 91 5.98 2.55 -5.37
C TYR A 91 4.87 2.52 -6.43
N PRO A 92 5.22 2.30 -7.70
CA PRO A 92 4.23 2.35 -8.78
C PRO A 92 3.25 1.19 -8.72
N ILE A 93 2.00 1.49 -9.05
CA ILE A 93 0.91 0.52 -9.15
C ILE A 93 0.30 0.51 -10.56
N SER A 94 -0.37 -0.58 -10.90
CA SER A 94 -1.05 -0.70 -12.19
C SER A 94 -2.30 0.19 -12.29
N LEU A 95 -2.73 0.48 -13.52
CA LEU A 95 -4.00 1.16 -13.78
C LEU A 95 -5.19 0.43 -13.14
N ASN A 96 -5.19 -0.90 -13.18
CA ASN A 96 -6.28 -1.68 -12.57
C ASN A 96 -6.34 -1.50 -11.06
N SER A 97 -5.18 -1.47 -10.37
CA SER A 97 -5.12 -1.22 -8.93
C SER A 97 -5.57 0.21 -8.59
N MET A 98 -5.16 1.20 -9.41
CA MET A 98 -5.61 2.58 -9.26
C MET A 98 -7.13 2.70 -9.43
N ASN A 99 -7.68 2.17 -10.50
CA ASN A 99 -9.12 2.20 -10.75
C ASN A 99 -9.90 1.51 -9.63
N PHE A 100 -9.45 0.34 -9.18
CA PHE A 100 -10.07 -0.36 -8.05
C PHE A 100 -10.10 0.51 -6.79
N MET A 101 -9.00 1.15 -6.44
CA MET A 101 -8.91 2.03 -5.27
C MET A 101 -9.89 3.21 -5.38
N LEU A 102 -9.94 3.87 -6.56
CA LEU A 102 -10.82 5.01 -6.80
C LEU A 102 -12.29 4.61 -6.73
N GLU A 103 -12.66 3.52 -7.37
CA GLU A 103 -14.04 3.01 -7.34
C GLU A 103 -14.43 2.54 -5.94
N PHE A 104 -13.55 1.81 -5.27
CA PHE A 104 -13.80 1.35 -3.91
C PHE A 104 -14.02 2.52 -2.95
N SER A 105 -13.13 3.50 -2.96
CA SER A 105 -13.25 4.67 -2.08
C SER A 105 -14.53 5.45 -2.33
N LYS A 106 -14.84 5.72 -3.59
CA LYS A 106 -16.04 6.47 -4.00
C LYS A 106 -17.35 5.76 -3.63
N ASN A 107 -17.37 4.44 -3.70
CA ASN A 107 -18.60 3.66 -3.46
C ASN A 107 -18.81 3.29 -1.99
N ASN A 108 -17.76 3.33 -1.15
CA ASN A 108 -17.83 2.83 0.22
C ASN A 108 -17.52 3.88 1.29
N ILE A 109 -16.93 5.02 0.93
CA ILE A 109 -16.60 6.08 1.89
C ILE A 109 -17.42 7.33 1.57
N ASP A 110 -18.33 7.67 2.46
CA ASP A 110 -19.25 8.77 2.24
C ASP A 110 -18.55 10.11 2.08
N ASN A 111 -18.93 10.85 1.03
CA ASN A 111 -18.44 12.21 0.75
C ASN A 111 -16.91 12.31 0.62
N ILE A 112 -16.22 11.22 0.26
CA ILE A 112 -14.78 11.27 0.02
C ILE A 112 -14.48 12.15 -1.21
N GLN A 113 -13.48 13.00 -1.06
CA GLN A 113 -12.98 13.87 -2.13
C GLN A 113 -11.56 13.43 -2.50
N LEU A 114 -11.23 13.49 -3.78
CA LEU A 114 -9.92 13.11 -4.28
C LEU A 114 -8.98 14.32 -4.33
N TYR A 115 -7.81 14.19 -3.70
CA TYR A 115 -6.73 15.16 -3.83
C TYR A 115 -5.48 14.49 -4.41
N VAL A 116 -4.99 15.00 -5.53
CA VAL A 116 -3.74 14.57 -6.17
C VAL A 116 -2.68 15.63 -5.93
N GLY A 117 -1.72 15.33 -5.07
CA GLY A 117 -0.65 16.24 -4.66
C GLY A 117 0.02 15.75 -3.38
N GLU A 118 1.10 16.39 -2.97
CA GLU A 118 1.83 16.03 -1.76
C GLU A 118 1.04 16.43 -0.49
N PHE A 119 1.25 15.70 0.61
CA PHE A 119 0.60 16.00 1.88
C PHE A 119 0.85 17.45 2.35
N ASN A 120 2.09 17.93 2.23
CA ASN A 120 2.43 19.29 2.64
C ASN A 120 1.74 20.35 1.79
N ASP A 121 1.57 20.09 0.48
CA ASP A 121 0.82 21.00 -0.41
C ASP A 121 -0.65 21.04 -0.02
N PHE A 122 -1.24 19.90 0.30
CA PHE A 122 -2.61 19.82 0.82
C PHE A 122 -2.80 20.67 2.08
N ILE A 123 -1.87 20.59 3.03
CA ILE A 123 -1.92 21.37 4.27
C ILE A 123 -1.79 22.87 4.00
N LEU A 124 -0.89 23.26 3.12
CA LEU A 124 -0.68 24.67 2.76
C LEU A 124 -1.88 25.27 2.01
N ASP A 125 -2.43 24.52 1.04
CA ASP A 125 -3.52 25.01 0.17
C ASP A 125 -4.84 25.13 0.91
N HIS A 126 -5.11 24.22 1.83
CA HIS A 126 -6.45 24.08 2.45
C HIS A 126 -6.50 24.48 3.94
N ALA A 127 -5.36 24.46 4.63
CA ALA A 127 -5.24 24.78 6.06
C ALA A 127 -6.35 24.15 6.90
N PRO A 128 -6.51 22.80 6.89
CA PRO A 128 -7.53 22.12 7.69
C PRO A 128 -7.30 22.39 9.18
N SER A 129 -8.37 22.49 9.97
CA SER A 129 -8.27 22.78 11.41
C SER A 129 -7.71 21.60 12.21
N GLU A 130 -8.00 20.39 11.76
CA GLU A 130 -7.55 19.14 12.37
C GLU A 130 -7.34 18.10 11.28
N VAL A 131 -6.26 17.34 11.36
CA VAL A 131 -5.93 16.27 10.42
C VAL A 131 -5.78 14.97 11.19
N ASN A 132 -6.55 13.94 10.80
CA ASN A 132 -6.49 12.58 11.32
C ASN A 132 -5.99 11.64 10.20
N TYR A 133 -5.07 10.73 10.54
CA TYR A 133 -4.59 9.72 9.60
C TYR A 133 -4.24 8.42 10.31
N LYS A 134 -4.43 7.29 9.66
CA LYS A 134 -3.99 5.99 10.19
C LYS A 134 -2.49 5.81 9.95
N GLU A 135 -1.81 5.31 10.98
CA GLU A 135 -0.36 5.08 10.95
C GLU A 135 0.02 4.04 9.89
N HIS A 136 1.01 4.36 9.08
CA HIS A 136 1.66 3.46 8.14
C HIS A 136 3.15 3.83 8.01
N PRO A 137 4.08 2.86 7.79
CA PRO A 137 5.50 3.16 7.63
C PRO A 137 5.81 4.20 6.53
N LEU A 138 5.02 4.21 5.46
CA LEU A 138 5.23 5.09 4.30
C LEU A 138 4.52 6.45 4.41
N ASN A 139 3.84 6.75 5.53
CA ASN A 139 3.26 8.06 5.78
C ASN A 139 3.83 8.75 7.03
N SER A 140 5.07 8.44 7.38
CA SER A 140 5.75 9.02 8.55
C SER A 140 5.94 10.53 8.46
N HIS A 141 5.85 11.11 7.26
CA HIS A 141 5.94 12.54 6.98
C HIS A 141 4.62 13.30 7.21
N TYR A 142 3.51 12.58 7.44
CA TYR A 142 2.24 13.24 7.77
C TYR A 142 2.30 13.86 9.16
N SER A 143 1.64 15.02 9.29
CA SER A 143 1.46 15.73 10.56
C SER A 143 -0.02 15.77 10.95
N GLY A 144 -0.30 15.71 12.26
CA GLY A 144 -1.65 15.67 12.79
C GLY A 144 -1.85 14.59 13.85
N ILE A 145 -3.08 14.16 14.04
CA ILE A 145 -3.47 13.10 14.95
C ILE A 145 -3.26 11.75 14.27
N LYS A 146 -2.24 11.04 14.74
CA LYS A 146 -1.90 9.71 14.24
C LYS A 146 -2.71 8.63 14.96
N VAL A 147 -3.61 7.97 14.24
CA VAL A 147 -4.38 6.83 14.74
C VAL A 147 -3.54 5.56 14.57
N PRO A 148 -3.31 4.77 15.64
CA PRO A 148 -2.56 3.52 15.55
C PRO A 148 -3.21 2.53 14.59
N ARG A 149 -2.40 1.63 14.02
CA ARG A 149 -2.91 0.50 13.23
C ARG A 149 -3.69 -0.46 14.12
N ASP A 150 -4.81 -0.95 13.58
CA ASP A 150 -5.58 -2.02 14.21
C ASP A 150 -4.91 -3.37 13.93
N PHE A 151 -4.21 -3.91 14.93
CA PHE A 151 -3.62 -5.23 14.84
C PHE A 151 -4.65 -6.29 15.30
N ILE A 152 -4.77 -7.37 14.50
CA ILE A 152 -5.64 -8.51 14.87
C ILE A 152 -5.11 -9.22 16.11
N PHE A 153 -3.78 -9.22 16.33
CA PHE A 153 -3.09 -9.85 17.45
C PHE A 153 -2.21 -8.85 18.18
N ASP A 154 -2.11 -8.99 19.51
CA ASP A 154 -1.22 -8.16 20.34
C ASP A 154 0.27 -8.57 20.25
N VAL A 155 0.59 -9.53 19.39
CA VAL A 155 1.95 -10.03 19.17
C VAL A 155 2.83 -8.96 18.55
N LYS A 156 3.81 -8.46 19.32
CA LYS A 156 4.74 -7.41 18.91
C LYS A 156 6.16 -7.95 18.81
N GLY A 157 7.00 -7.25 18.04
CA GLY A 157 8.42 -7.55 17.88
C GLY A 157 8.78 -8.08 16.50
N TYR A 158 10.06 -8.38 16.32
CA TYR A 158 10.60 -8.93 15.08
C TYR A 158 10.57 -10.46 15.10
N TYR A 159 10.13 -11.06 14.02
CA TYR A 159 10.10 -12.50 13.80
C TYR A 159 10.81 -12.83 12.48
N PRO A 160 11.82 -13.72 12.48
CA PRO A 160 12.61 -14.03 11.29
C PRO A 160 11.83 -14.80 10.21
N SER A 161 10.63 -15.33 10.54
CA SER A 161 9.76 -15.98 9.58
C SER A 161 8.28 -15.82 9.95
N PHE A 162 7.40 -15.93 8.94
CA PHE A 162 5.96 -15.94 9.16
C PHE A 162 5.55 -17.03 10.18
N PHE A 163 6.11 -18.23 10.07
CA PHE A 163 5.74 -19.34 10.98
C PHE A 163 6.12 -19.08 12.43
N SER A 164 7.23 -18.39 12.68
CA SER A 164 7.62 -18.01 14.04
C SER A 164 6.67 -16.98 14.63
N TYR A 165 6.22 -16.01 13.84
CA TYR A 165 5.17 -15.04 14.17
C TYR A 165 3.82 -15.73 14.40
N TRP A 166 3.37 -16.53 13.44
CA TRP A 166 2.09 -17.24 13.49
C TRP A 166 1.96 -18.17 14.71
N LYS A 167 3.05 -18.82 15.11
CA LYS A 167 3.08 -19.66 16.31
C LYS A 167 2.72 -18.88 17.59
N LYS A 168 3.00 -17.57 17.63
CA LYS A 168 2.60 -16.69 18.73
C LYS A 168 1.14 -16.27 18.58
N CYS A 169 0.75 -15.80 17.41
CA CYS A 169 -0.62 -15.39 17.12
C CYS A 169 -1.66 -16.48 17.40
N LYS A 170 -1.35 -17.72 17.04
CA LYS A 170 -2.25 -18.89 17.31
C LYS A 170 -2.63 -19.06 18.79
N LYS A 171 -1.85 -18.53 19.72
CA LYS A 171 -2.16 -18.60 21.15
C LYS A 171 -3.25 -17.63 21.59
N GLU A 172 -3.52 -16.62 20.77
CA GLU A 172 -4.55 -15.61 21.01
C GLU A 172 -5.88 -15.95 20.31
N LEU A 173 -5.91 -16.99 19.49
CA LEU A 173 -7.14 -17.46 18.85
C LEU A 173 -8.07 -18.10 19.89
N ILE A 174 -9.29 -17.61 19.96
CA ILE A 174 -10.39 -18.20 20.72
C ILE A 174 -11.23 -19.01 19.72
N TYR A 175 -11.37 -20.32 19.97
CA TYR A 175 -12.17 -21.23 19.13
C TYR A 175 -13.54 -21.45 19.74
#